data_06de755ca6dfb11c83248ef9f9d75b25
#
_entry.id   06de755ca6dfb11c83248ef9f9d75b25
#
_cell.length_a   1.000
_cell.length_b   1.000
_cell.length_c   1.000
_cell.angle_alpha   90.00
_cell.angle_beta   90.00
_cell.angle_gamma   90.00
#
_symmetry.space_group_name_H-M   'P 1'
#
loop_
_entity.id
_entity.type
_entity.pdbx_description
1 polymer ?
#
loop_
_entity_poly.entity_id
_entity_poly.type
_entity_poly.pdbx_seq_one_letter_code
_entity_poly.pdbx_strand_id
1 'polypeptide(L)' 'MRSLSALDEQLLQLAREHGRLSLIEALNLTRANRNTLKLHLRQLVQAGRLQLLGRGRSSWYETI' A
#
# COMPACT_ATOMS: atom_id res chain seq x y z
N MET A 1 -3.69 -0.14 22.00
CA MET A 1 -3.90 0.39 20.66
C MET A 1 -2.67 0.10 19.79
N ARG A 2 -2.89 -0.46 18.61
CA ARG A 2 -1.78 -0.83 17.73
C ARG A 2 -1.41 0.36 16.85
N SER A 3 -0.15 0.79 16.92
CA SER A 3 0.34 1.84 16.04
C SER A 3 0.73 1.25 14.69
N LEU A 4 0.67 2.06 13.65
CA LEU A 4 1.11 1.66 12.33
C LEU A 4 2.63 1.57 12.31
N SER A 5 3.17 0.62 11.54
CA SER A 5 4.61 0.54 11.34
C SER A 5 5.08 1.69 10.44
N ALA A 6 6.39 1.93 10.43
CA ALA A 6 6.96 2.95 9.54
C ALA A 6 6.63 2.66 8.07
N LEU A 7 6.64 1.39 7.68
CA LEU A 7 6.29 1.01 6.31
C LEU A 7 4.82 1.29 6.01
N ASP A 8 3.91 1.00 6.95
CA ASP A 8 2.50 1.28 6.77
C ASP A 8 2.26 2.76 6.56
N GLU A 9 2.88 3.61 7.38
CA GLU A 9 2.75 5.05 7.26
C GLU A 9 3.31 5.55 5.93
N GLN A 10 4.45 5.00 5.50
CA GLN A 10 5.05 5.36 4.22
C GLN A 10 4.12 5.00 3.06
N LEU A 11 3.52 3.81 3.08
CA LEU A 11 2.61 3.38 2.04
C LEU A 11 1.36 4.26 1.98
N LEU A 12 0.79 4.60 3.12
CA LEU A 12 -0.37 5.49 3.18
C LEU A 12 -0.03 6.88 2.63
N GLN A 13 1.13 7.40 2.99
CA GLN A 13 1.56 8.71 2.52
C GLN A 13 1.77 8.70 1.00
N LEU A 14 2.44 7.67 0.47
CA LEU A 14 2.66 7.54 -0.96
C LEU A 14 1.35 7.44 -1.74
N ALA A 15 0.41 6.64 -1.26
CA ALA A 15 -0.89 6.52 -1.89
C ALA A 15 -1.64 7.85 -1.90
N ARG A 16 -1.50 8.61 -0.82
CA ARG A 16 -2.14 9.92 -0.68
C ARG A 16 -1.54 10.94 -1.63
N GLU A 17 -0.21 10.97 -1.72
CA GLU A 17 0.51 11.93 -2.56
C GLU A 17 0.33 11.65 -4.05
N HIS A 18 0.34 10.38 -4.44
CA HIS A 18 0.26 9.98 -5.84
C HIS A 18 -1.17 9.77 -6.34
N GLY A 19 -2.14 9.76 -5.44
CA GLY A 19 -3.53 9.47 -5.78
C GLY A 19 -3.81 8.00 -5.94
N ARG A 20 -2.86 7.23 -6.45
CA ARG A 20 -2.91 5.77 -6.55
C ARG A 20 -1.51 5.19 -6.39
N LEU A 21 -1.43 3.97 -5.94
CA LEU A 21 -0.14 3.32 -5.70
C LEU A 21 -0.21 1.87 -6.19
N SER A 22 0.55 1.56 -7.24
CA SER A 22 0.67 0.18 -7.71
C SER A 22 1.73 -0.56 -6.90
N LEU A 23 1.71 -1.89 -6.96
CA LEU A 23 2.70 -2.69 -6.28
C LEU A 23 4.12 -2.37 -6.77
N ILE A 24 4.28 -2.20 -8.09
CA ILE A 24 5.58 -1.89 -8.67
C ILE A 24 6.10 -0.54 -8.18
N GLU A 25 5.24 0.47 -8.15
CA GLU A 25 5.62 1.77 -7.61
C GLU A 25 6.02 1.67 -6.14
N ALA A 26 5.24 0.94 -5.36
CA ALA A 26 5.53 0.75 -3.95
C ALA A 26 6.87 0.05 -3.74
N LEU A 27 7.18 -0.96 -4.55
CA LEU A 27 8.46 -1.66 -4.49
C LEU A 27 9.62 -0.71 -4.80
N ASN A 28 9.48 0.10 -5.83
CA ASN A 28 10.52 1.04 -6.24
C ASN A 28 10.75 2.15 -5.21
N LEU A 29 9.68 2.65 -4.63
CA LEU A 29 9.75 3.79 -3.71
C LEU A 29 10.15 3.41 -2.30
N THR A 30 9.71 2.25 -1.81
CA THR A 30 10.01 1.80 -0.45
C THR A 30 11.24 0.89 -0.39
N ARG A 31 11.56 0.22 -1.49
CA ARG A 31 12.62 -0.79 -1.59
C ARG A 31 12.42 -1.94 -0.60
N ALA A 32 11.19 -2.13 -0.15
CA ALA A 32 10.86 -3.22 0.75
C ALA A 32 10.83 -4.55 0.00
N ASN A 33 10.96 -5.64 0.75
CA ASN A 33 10.80 -6.97 0.20
C ASN A 33 9.36 -7.13 -0.34
N ARG A 34 9.23 -7.75 -1.51
CA ARG A 34 7.93 -7.89 -2.17
C ARG A 34 6.89 -8.59 -1.29
N ASN A 35 7.30 -9.67 -0.64
CA ASN A 35 6.37 -10.42 0.23
C ASN A 35 5.96 -9.59 1.43
N THR A 36 6.89 -8.88 2.05
CA THR A 36 6.61 -7.98 3.16
C THR A 36 5.66 -6.87 2.73
N LEU A 37 5.93 -6.28 1.56
CA LEU A 37 5.13 -5.20 1.04
C LEU A 37 3.69 -5.65 0.77
N LYS A 38 3.53 -6.81 0.14
CA LYS A 38 2.19 -7.35 -0.15
C LYS A 38 1.42 -7.61 1.15
N LEU A 39 2.11 -8.11 2.17
CA LEU A 39 1.48 -8.35 3.46
C LEU A 39 0.98 -7.05 4.09
N HIS A 40 1.82 -6.01 4.09
CA HIS A 40 1.44 -4.73 4.67
C HIS A 40 0.30 -4.07 3.89
N LEU A 41 0.34 -4.10 2.56
CA LEU A 41 -0.74 -3.56 1.74
C LEU A 41 -2.06 -4.28 2.03
N ARG A 42 -2.02 -5.61 2.14
CA ARG A 42 -3.19 -6.40 2.46
C ARG A 42 -3.75 -6.04 3.83
N GLN A 43 -2.88 -5.87 4.81
CA GLN A 43 -3.30 -5.50 6.17
C GLN A 43 -3.94 -4.11 6.19
N LEU A 44 -3.42 -3.18 5.40
CA LEU A 44 -3.99 -1.83 5.31
C LEU A 44 -5.38 -1.86 4.66
N VAL A 45 -5.57 -2.72 3.66
CA VAL A 45 -6.88 -2.90 3.04
C VAL A 45 -7.86 -3.49 4.06
N GLN A 46 -7.45 -4.50 4.80
CA GLN A 46 -8.30 -5.13 5.82
C GLN A 46 -8.63 -4.19 6.96
N ALA A 47 -7.72 -3.26 7.27
CA ALA A 47 -7.95 -2.27 8.32
C ALA A 47 -8.81 -1.09 7.85
N GLY A 48 -9.23 -1.06 6.60
CA GLY A 48 -10.03 0.02 6.04
C GLY A 48 -9.27 1.29 5.76
N ARG A 49 -7.94 1.19 5.63
CA ARG A 49 -7.08 2.34 5.36
C ARG A 49 -6.81 2.53 3.88
N LEU A 50 -6.77 1.44 3.13
CA LEU A 50 -6.59 1.44 1.69
C LEU A 50 -7.69 0.63 1.04
N GLN A 51 -7.93 0.89 -0.24
CA GLN A 51 -8.80 0.05 -1.05
C GLN A 51 -8.03 -0.41 -2.28
N LEU A 52 -8.26 -1.65 -2.67
CA LEU A 52 -7.65 -2.23 -3.86
C LEU A 52 -8.63 -2.08 -5.02
N LEU A 53 -8.16 -1.46 -6.10
CA LEU A 53 -8.97 -1.18 -7.27
C LEU A 53 -8.33 -1.83 -8.50
N GLY A 54 -9.12 -1.98 -9.55
CA GLY A 54 -8.65 -2.60 -10.78
C GLY A 54 -8.68 -4.11 -10.71
N ARG A 55 -8.07 -4.76 -11.72
CA ARG A 55 -8.03 -6.22 -11.81
C ARG A 55 -6.66 -6.68 -12.27
N GLY A 56 -6.21 -7.79 -11.69
CA GLY A 56 -4.98 -8.44 -12.09
C GLY A 56 -3.79 -7.51 -12.06
N ARG A 57 -3.07 -7.45 -13.17
CA ARG A 57 -1.85 -6.65 -13.26
C ARG A 57 -2.10 -5.16 -13.28
N SER A 58 -3.33 -4.74 -13.56
CA SER A 58 -3.71 -3.33 -13.59
C SER A 58 -4.28 -2.85 -12.27
N SER A 59 -4.15 -3.62 -11.21
CA SER A 59 -4.65 -3.22 -9.90
C SER A 59 -3.74 -2.19 -9.23
N TRP A 60 -4.34 -1.36 -8.39
CA TRP A 60 -3.62 -0.35 -7.64
C TRP A 60 -4.33 -0.11 -6.31
N TYR A 61 -3.68 0.63 -5.42
CA TYR A 61 -4.22 0.96 -4.10
C TYR A 61 -4.49 2.45 -3.99
N GLU A 62 -5.58 2.81 -3.34
CA GLU A 62 -5.92 4.21 -3.05
C GLU A 62 -6.31 4.33 -1.57
N THR A 63 -6.11 5.52 -1.01
CA THR A 63 -6.59 5.78 0.35
C THR A 63 -8.10 5.90 0.36
N ILE A 64 -8.69 5.48 1.47
CA ILE A 64 -10.14 5.59 1.65
C ILE A 64 -10.51 6.96 2.19
#